data_3f479ef01ab04800f727e87142e5beff
#
_entry.id   3f479ef01ab04800f727e87142e5beff
#
_cell.length_a   1.000
_cell.length_b   1.000
_cell.length_c   1.000
_cell.angle_alpha   90.00
_cell.angle_beta   90.00
_cell.angle_gamma   90.00
#
_symmetry.space_group_name_H-M   'P 1'
#
loop_
_entity.id
_entity.type
_entity.pdbx_description
1 polymer ?
#
loop_
_entity_poly.entity_id
_entity_poly.type
_entity_poly.pdbx_seq_one_letter_code
_entity_poly.pdbx_strand_id
1 'polypeptide(L)'
;NFKLSVSSAKVDTQIHTHMCYAEFNDILPAIAALDADVITHETSRSDMELLAAFGEFAYPNAIGPGVYDIHSPNLPTQAHMETLLRKALETIPPERLWVNPDCGLKTRGWPETIAALQTMVAAAKKLRAEYVSAAGS
;
A
#
# COMPACT_ATOMS: atom_id res chain seq x y z
N ASN A 1 5.72 -0.29 22.34
CA ASN A 1 7.07 -0.75 21.95
C ASN A 1 7.53 -0.28 20.57
N PHE A 2 6.62 -0.19 19.57
CA PHE A 2 6.96 0.35 18.24
C PHE A 2 7.51 1.78 18.35
N LYS A 3 6.81 2.67 19.03
CA LYS A 3 7.27 4.05 19.24
C LYS A 3 8.63 4.12 19.91
N LEU A 4 8.87 3.26 20.88
CA LEU A 4 10.17 3.18 21.54
C LEU A 4 11.27 2.73 20.58
N SER A 5 11.00 1.74 19.74
CA SER A 5 11.95 1.23 18.74
C SER A 5 12.42 2.29 17.75
N VAL A 6 11.56 3.24 17.39
CA VAL A 6 11.86 4.29 16.41
C VAL A 6 12.15 5.65 17.05
N SER A 7 12.17 5.72 18.38
CA SER A 7 12.29 7.00 19.13
C SER A 7 13.57 7.76 18.87
N SER A 8 14.64 7.08 18.45
CA SER A 8 15.92 7.68 18.13
C SER A 8 16.07 8.10 16.67
N ALA A 9 15.07 7.84 15.82
CA ALA A 9 15.10 8.28 14.44
C ALA A 9 15.05 9.81 14.34
N LYS A 10 15.72 10.35 13.32
CA LYS A 10 15.71 11.80 13.08
C LYS A 10 14.33 12.26 12.63
N VAL A 11 14.02 13.53 12.83
CA VAL A 11 12.71 14.12 12.48
C VAL A 11 12.40 13.99 10.98
N ASP A 12 13.42 14.07 10.14
CA ASP A 12 13.29 13.94 8.67
C ASP A 12 13.31 12.49 8.16
N THR A 13 13.44 11.51 9.07
CA THR A 13 13.42 10.09 8.71
C THR A 13 11.98 9.61 8.58
N GLN A 14 11.62 9.10 7.41
CA GLN A 14 10.31 8.50 7.18
C GLN A 14 10.28 7.08 7.75
N ILE A 15 9.31 6.81 8.60
CA ILE A 15 9.14 5.52 9.27
C ILE A 15 8.03 4.72 8.59
N HIS A 16 8.37 3.54 8.10
CA HIS A 16 7.44 2.60 7.48
C HIS A 16 7.22 1.40 8.38
N THR A 17 6.00 0.89 8.42
CA THR A 17 5.67 -0.40 9.03
C THR A 17 4.81 -1.22 8.08
N HIS A 18 4.78 -2.53 8.30
CA HIS A 18 4.02 -3.45 7.46
C HIS A 18 3.16 -4.38 8.32
N MET A 19 1.92 -4.57 7.91
CA MET A 19 1.00 -5.52 8.51
C MET A 19 0.66 -6.61 7.51
N CYS A 20 0.96 -7.84 7.85
CA CYS A 20 0.47 -9.01 7.14
C CYS A 20 -1.00 -9.25 7.48
N TYR A 21 -1.63 -10.19 6.78
CA TYR A 21 -3.04 -10.52 6.90
C TYR A 21 -3.57 -10.44 8.34
N ALA A 22 -4.55 -9.58 8.55
CA ALA A 22 -5.23 -9.39 9.84
C ALA A 22 -6.59 -8.73 9.64
N GLU A 23 -7.49 -8.93 10.60
CA GLU A 23 -8.74 -8.18 10.65
C GLU A 23 -8.48 -6.83 11.32
N PHE A 24 -8.50 -5.77 10.53
CA PHE A 24 -8.08 -4.45 10.98
C PHE A 24 -9.20 -3.57 11.54
N ASN A 25 -10.47 -3.89 11.26
CA ASN A 25 -11.59 -3.00 11.55
C ASN A 25 -11.65 -2.57 13.02
N ASP A 26 -11.37 -3.49 13.95
CA ASP A 26 -11.45 -3.21 15.38
C ASP A 26 -10.19 -2.57 15.96
N ILE A 27 -9.07 -2.60 15.23
CA ILE A 27 -7.77 -2.15 15.74
C ILE A 27 -7.19 -0.94 15.02
N LEU A 28 -7.94 -0.35 14.06
CA LEU A 28 -7.48 0.84 13.33
C LEU A 28 -7.02 1.99 14.22
N PRO A 29 -7.73 2.35 15.31
CA PRO A 29 -7.23 3.40 16.22
C PRO A 29 -5.89 3.05 16.85
N ALA A 30 -5.67 1.79 17.21
CA ALA A 30 -4.40 1.32 17.78
C ALA A 30 -3.28 1.36 16.74
N ILE A 31 -3.58 1.01 15.48
CA ILE A 31 -2.62 1.09 14.36
C ILE A 31 -2.24 2.55 14.10
N ALA A 32 -3.21 3.47 14.07
CA ALA A 32 -2.96 4.89 13.91
C ALA A 32 -2.10 5.44 15.05
N ALA A 33 -2.26 4.93 16.27
CA ALA A 33 -1.48 5.32 17.44
C ALA A 33 -0.01 4.89 17.37
N LEU A 34 0.38 3.97 16.46
CA LEU A 34 1.79 3.65 16.19
C LEU A 34 2.54 4.86 15.64
N ASP A 35 1.82 5.77 14.98
CA ASP A 35 2.37 7.01 14.42
C ASP A 35 3.50 6.76 13.41
N ALA A 36 3.41 5.68 12.64
CA ALA A 36 4.28 5.45 11.50
C ALA A 36 3.89 6.38 10.35
N ASP A 37 4.86 6.91 9.63
CA ASP A 37 4.60 7.81 8.50
C ASP A 37 3.87 7.09 7.37
N VAL A 38 4.22 5.83 7.14
CA VAL A 38 3.58 4.97 6.13
C VAL A 38 3.29 3.60 6.72
N ILE A 39 2.08 3.10 6.52
CA ILE A 39 1.73 1.72 6.82
C ILE A 39 1.39 0.98 5.53
N THR A 40 1.95 -0.20 5.33
CA THR A 40 1.62 -1.09 4.22
C THR A 40 0.93 -2.35 4.74
N HIS A 41 0.00 -2.88 3.96
CA HIS A 41 -0.73 -4.08 4.38
C HIS A 41 -1.28 -4.88 3.18
N GLU A 42 -1.68 -6.11 3.45
CA GLU A 42 -2.24 -7.01 2.44
C GLU A 42 -3.67 -6.63 2.09
N THR A 43 -3.94 -6.37 0.82
CA THR A 43 -5.28 -6.02 0.33
C THR A 43 -5.64 -6.63 -1.01
N SER A 44 -4.70 -7.26 -1.71
CA SER A 44 -4.98 -7.76 -3.07
C SER A 44 -6.02 -8.88 -3.09
N ARG A 45 -6.06 -9.74 -2.06
CA ARG A 45 -7.03 -10.83 -1.94
C ARG A 45 -8.43 -10.34 -1.61
N SER A 46 -8.53 -9.29 -0.82
CA SER A 46 -9.82 -8.69 -0.43
C SER A 46 -10.33 -7.68 -1.44
N ASP A 47 -9.63 -7.52 -2.56
CA ASP A 47 -9.98 -6.58 -3.62
C ASP A 47 -10.18 -5.14 -3.09
N MET A 48 -9.34 -4.76 -2.14
CA MET A 48 -9.35 -3.45 -1.48
C MET A 48 -10.55 -3.19 -0.54
N GLU A 49 -11.32 -4.22 -0.16
CA GLU A 49 -12.46 -4.06 0.78
C GLU A 49 -12.05 -3.42 2.10
N LEU A 50 -10.84 -3.73 2.58
CA LEU A 50 -10.33 -3.18 3.83
C LEU A 50 -10.25 -1.64 3.81
N LEU A 51 -10.08 -1.03 2.64
CA LEU A 51 -9.93 0.42 2.51
C LEU A 51 -11.20 1.20 2.90
N ALA A 52 -12.37 0.56 2.86
CA ALA A 52 -13.61 1.19 3.33
C ALA A 52 -13.50 1.58 4.82
N ALA A 53 -12.91 0.71 5.63
CA ALA A 53 -12.69 0.98 7.05
C ALA A 53 -11.74 2.16 7.27
N PHE A 54 -10.71 2.31 6.44
CA PHE A 54 -9.81 3.46 6.49
C PHE A 54 -10.51 4.77 6.11
N GLY A 55 -11.45 4.72 5.17
CA GLY A 55 -12.27 5.88 4.82
C GLY A 55 -13.15 6.35 5.97
N GLU A 56 -13.79 5.42 6.66
CA GLU A 56 -14.63 5.71 7.82
C GLU A 56 -13.81 6.25 9.00
N PHE A 57 -12.62 5.74 9.20
CA PHE A 57 -11.76 6.14 10.30
C PHE A 57 -10.98 7.44 10.05
N ALA A 58 -10.88 7.91 8.81
CA ALA A 58 -10.07 9.08 8.43
C ALA A 58 -8.60 8.93 8.86
N TYR A 59 -7.93 7.87 8.39
CA TYR A 59 -6.56 7.54 8.74
C TYR A 59 -5.60 8.71 8.42
N PRO A 60 -4.80 9.16 9.41
CA PRO A 60 -4.06 10.44 9.28
C PRO A 60 -2.77 10.37 8.44
N ASN A 61 -2.21 9.18 8.25
CA ASN A 61 -0.90 9.01 7.60
C ASN A 61 -1.02 8.33 6.22
N ALA A 62 0.11 8.11 5.56
CA ALA A 62 0.14 7.47 4.26
C ALA A 62 -0.12 5.97 4.37
N ILE A 63 -0.74 5.39 3.34
CA ILE A 63 -1.13 3.98 3.29
C ILE A 63 -0.60 3.35 2.00
N GLY A 64 -0.06 2.15 2.13
CA GLY A 64 0.35 1.32 0.99
C GLY A 64 -0.44 0.01 0.96
N PRO A 65 -1.62 -0.02 0.35
CA PRO A 65 -2.34 -1.27 0.15
C PRO A 65 -1.63 -2.14 -0.87
N GLY A 66 -1.53 -3.45 -0.62
CA GLY A 66 -0.88 -4.39 -1.51
C GLY A 66 -1.69 -4.60 -2.79
N VAL A 67 -1.00 -4.61 -3.93
CA VAL A 67 -1.61 -4.82 -5.24
C VAL A 67 -1.16 -6.12 -5.92
N TYR A 68 -0.33 -6.90 -5.24
CA TYR A 68 0.23 -8.13 -5.76
C TYR A 68 0.29 -9.20 -4.67
N ASP A 69 -0.48 -10.28 -4.86
CA ASP A 69 -0.43 -11.45 -3.98
C ASP A 69 0.71 -12.39 -4.40
N ILE A 70 1.79 -12.41 -3.62
CA ILE A 70 2.95 -13.26 -3.89
C ILE A 70 2.66 -14.75 -3.74
N HIS A 71 1.57 -15.11 -3.07
CA HIS A 71 1.17 -16.51 -2.87
C HIS A 71 0.38 -17.06 -4.05
N SER A 72 -0.12 -16.19 -4.94
CA SER A 72 -0.78 -16.60 -6.17
C SER A 72 0.25 -17.10 -7.20
N PRO A 73 0.02 -18.24 -7.87
CA PRO A 73 0.93 -18.73 -8.91
C PRO A 73 0.92 -17.84 -10.16
N ASN A 74 -0.09 -17.02 -10.32
CA ASN A 74 -0.25 -16.15 -11.47
C ASN A 74 0.32 -14.75 -11.19
N LEU A 75 1.09 -14.22 -12.15
CA LEU A 75 1.50 -12.82 -12.09
C LEU A 75 0.30 -11.94 -12.46
N PRO A 76 -0.04 -10.92 -11.65
CA PRO A 76 -1.12 -10.02 -11.99
C PRO A 76 -0.75 -9.15 -13.19
N THR A 77 -1.78 -8.76 -13.95
CA THR A 77 -1.61 -7.83 -15.07
C THR A 77 -1.49 -6.39 -14.56
N GLN A 78 -0.89 -5.54 -15.38
CA GLN A 78 -0.85 -4.10 -15.08
C GLN A 78 -2.27 -3.54 -14.92
N ALA A 79 -3.21 -3.94 -15.78
CA ALA A 79 -4.60 -3.50 -15.73
C ALA A 79 -5.27 -3.87 -14.39
N HIS A 80 -5.00 -5.07 -13.87
CA HIS A 80 -5.53 -5.48 -12.56
C HIS A 80 -4.96 -4.63 -11.43
N MET A 81 -3.66 -4.39 -11.43
CA MET A 81 -3.02 -3.52 -10.44
C MET A 81 -3.55 -2.09 -10.50
N GLU A 82 -3.75 -1.55 -11.71
CA GLU A 82 -4.33 -0.22 -11.90
C GLU A 82 -5.77 -0.16 -11.35
N THR A 83 -6.56 -1.20 -11.56
CA THR A 83 -7.93 -1.29 -11.03
C THR A 83 -7.92 -1.24 -9.50
N LEU A 84 -7.05 -2.01 -8.86
CA LEU A 84 -6.91 -2.01 -7.40
C LEU A 84 -6.48 -0.63 -6.88
N LEU A 85 -5.52 0.00 -7.54
CA LEU A 85 -5.04 1.33 -7.16
C LEU A 85 -6.12 2.41 -7.35
N ARG A 86 -6.94 2.31 -8.40
CA ARG A 86 -8.08 3.23 -8.60
C ARG A 86 -9.12 3.08 -7.50
N LYS A 87 -9.41 1.87 -7.05
CA LYS A 87 -10.27 1.64 -5.89
C LYS A 87 -9.70 2.28 -4.65
N ALA A 88 -8.40 2.14 -4.43
CA ALA A 88 -7.72 2.78 -3.30
C ALA A 88 -7.82 4.31 -3.36
N LEU A 89 -7.70 4.89 -4.54
CA LEU A 89 -7.79 6.34 -4.75
C LEU A 89 -9.18 6.93 -4.50
N GLU A 90 -10.23 6.10 -4.50
CA GLU A 90 -11.56 6.54 -4.08
C GLU A 90 -11.62 6.93 -2.60
N THR A 91 -10.75 6.33 -1.79
CA THR A 91 -10.72 6.52 -0.33
C THR A 91 -9.49 7.29 0.13
N ILE A 92 -8.34 7.11 -0.53
CA ILE A 92 -7.04 7.64 -0.12
C ILE A 92 -6.58 8.69 -1.12
N PRO A 93 -6.20 9.92 -0.69
CA PRO A 93 -5.64 10.92 -1.59
C PRO A 93 -4.35 10.42 -2.25
N PRO A 94 -4.07 10.82 -3.51
CA PRO A 94 -2.87 10.38 -4.24
C PRO A 94 -1.56 10.65 -3.50
N GLU A 95 -1.48 11.73 -2.75
CA GLU A 95 -0.29 12.13 -1.99
C GLU A 95 0.03 11.16 -0.84
N ARG A 96 -0.97 10.38 -0.39
CA ARG A 96 -0.84 9.44 0.73
C ARG A 96 -0.83 7.99 0.29
N LEU A 97 -0.97 7.72 -1.00
CA LEU A 97 -1.05 6.36 -1.52
C LEU A 97 0.33 5.86 -1.96
N TRP A 98 0.74 4.73 -1.42
CA TRP A 98 1.95 4.00 -1.81
C TRP A 98 1.59 2.73 -2.55
N VAL A 99 2.46 2.29 -3.45
CA VAL A 99 2.28 1.06 -4.23
C VAL A 99 3.27 0.02 -3.75
N ASN A 100 2.77 -1.14 -3.34
CA ASN A 100 3.61 -2.23 -2.84
C ASN A 100 2.94 -3.59 -3.08
N PRO A 101 3.72 -4.70 -3.04
CA PRO A 101 3.12 -6.03 -3.00
C PRO A 101 2.51 -6.30 -1.62
N ASP A 102 1.69 -7.35 -1.51
CA ASP A 102 1.08 -7.73 -0.23
C ASP A 102 2.14 -8.03 0.83
N CYS A 103 3.15 -8.80 0.44
CA CYS A 103 4.26 -9.20 1.33
C CYS A 103 5.59 -9.11 0.60
N GLY A 104 6.67 -9.44 1.32
CA GLY A 104 7.99 -9.58 0.70
C GLY A 104 8.02 -10.68 -0.37
N LEU A 105 8.81 -10.48 -1.41
CA LEU A 105 8.85 -11.34 -2.60
C LEU A 105 9.71 -12.61 -2.42
N LYS A 106 9.96 -13.00 -1.21
CA LYS A 106 10.89 -14.09 -0.83
C LYS A 106 10.56 -15.48 -1.39
N THR A 107 9.32 -15.71 -1.82
CA THR A 107 8.88 -16.99 -2.37
C THR A 107 8.97 -17.05 -3.89
N ARG A 108 9.47 -15.99 -4.53
CA ARG A 108 9.55 -15.86 -5.98
C ARG A 108 11.00 -15.92 -6.47
N GLY A 109 11.19 -16.52 -7.67
CA GLY A 109 12.47 -16.45 -8.36
C GLY A 109 12.75 -15.06 -8.94
N TRP A 110 14.00 -14.78 -9.30
CA TRP A 110 14.40 -13.49 -9.86
C TRP A 110 13.61 -13.07 -11.10
N PRO A 111 13.39 -13.95 -12.12
CA PRO A 111 12.61 -13.54 -13.30
C PRO A 111 11.19 -13.10 -12.97
N GLU A 112 10.52 -13.81 -12.07
CA GLU A 112 9.15 -13.50 -11.62
C GLU A 112 9.12 -12.19 -10.81
N THR A 113 10.10 -12.01 -9.94
CA THR A 113 10.23 -10.80 -9.12
C THR A 113 10.44 -9.57 -10.01
N ILE A 114 11.33 -9.65 -10.98
CA ILE A 114 11.61 -8.54 -11.90
C ILE A 114 10.34 -8.20 -12.69
N ALA A 115 9.66 -9.20 -13.26
CA ALA A 115 8.45 -8.99 -14.03
C ALA A 115 7.34 -8.35 -13.20
N ALA A 116 7.13 -8.83 -11.97
CA ALA A 116 6.12 -8.30 -11.05
C ALA A 116 6.42 -6.85 -10.67
N LEU A 117 7.67 -6.53 -10.33
CA LEU A 117 8.07 -5.18 -9.99
C LEU A 117 7.98 -4.22 -11.18
N GLN A 118 8.36 -4.65 -12.37
CA GLN A 118 8.21 -3.84 -13.58
C GLN A 118 6.73 -3.50 -13.83
N THR A 119 5.86 -4.47 -13.72
CA THR A 119 4.41 -4.27 -13.87
C THR A 119 3.87 -3.30 -12.81
N MET A 120 4.26 -3.48 -11.56
CA MET A 120 3.82 -2.63 -10.46
C MET A 120 4.30 -1.19 -10.62
N VAL A 121 5.56 -0.98 -11.00
CA VAL A 121 6.12 0.36 -11.23
C VAL A 121 5.46 1.01 -12.44
N ALA A 122 5.18 0.25 -13.50
CA ALA A 122 4.48 0.77 -14.68
C ALA A 122 3.07 1.26 -14.33
N ALA A 123 2.32 0.50 -13.51
CA ALA A 123 1.01 0.88 -13.02
C ALA A 123 1.09 2.18 -12.18
N ALA A 124 2.05 2.25 -11.27
CA ALA A 124 2.26 3.42 -10.44
C ALA A 124 2.58 4.68 -11.26
N LYS A 125 3.47 4.55 -12.23
CA LYS A 125 3.86 5.67 -13.11
C LYS A 125 2.70 6.17 -13.96
N LYS A 126 1.90 5.25 -14.50
CA LYS A 126 0.73 5.60 -15.31
C LYS A 126 -0.29 6.39 -14.49
N LEU A 127 -0.65 5.89 -13.32
CA LEU A 127 -1.62 6.57 -12.46
C LEU A 127 -1.08 7.90 -11.94
N ARG A 128 0.20 7.98 -11.62
CA ARG A 128 0.84 9.24 -11.22
C ARG A 128 0.71 10.29 -12.31
N ALA A 129 0.96 9.92 -13.57
CA ALA A 129 0.81 10.84 -14.70
C ALA A 129 -0.62 11.32 -14.87
N GLU A 130 -1.61 10.43 -14.73
CA GLU A 130 -3.02 10.78 -14.82
C GLU A 130 -3.45 11.76 -13.71
N TYR A 131 -3.08 11.47 -12.46
CA TYR A 131 -3.49 12.28 -11.31
C TYR A 131 -2.73 13.61 -11.19
N VAL A 132 -1.46 13.63 -11.53
CA VAL A 132 -0.67 14.89 -11.56
C VAL A 132 -1.17 15.80 -12.67
N SER A 133 -1.47 15.26 -13.84
CA SER A 133 -2.06 16.06 -14.94
C SER A 133 -3.43 16.63 -14.57
N ALA A 134 -4.28 15.87 -13.88
CA ALA A 134 -5.57 16.33 -13.39
C ALA A 134 -5.42 17.42 -12.33
N ALA A 135 -4.43 17.33 -11.45
CA ALA A 135 -4.17 18.33 -10.41
C ALA A 135 -3.56 19.62 -10.96
N GLY A 136 -2.88 19.56 -12.12
CA GLY A 136 -2.28 20.72 -12.78
C GLY A 136 -3.21 21.49 -13.71
N SER A 137 -4.43 21.02 -13.84
CA SER A 137 -5.47 21.69 -14.65
C SER A 137 -6.52 22.43 -13.78
#